data_a537a3f648d8892ae36d8dd6e28ff400
#
_entry.id   a537a3f648d8892ae36d8dd6e28ff400
#
_cell.length_a   1.000
_cell.length_b   1.000
_cell.length_c   1.000
_cell.angle_alpha   90.00
_cell.angle_beta   90.00
_cell.angle_gamma   90.00
#
_symmetry.space_group_name_H-M   'P 1'
#
loop_
_entity.id
_entity.type
_entity.pdbx_description
1 polymer ?
#
loop_
_entity_poly.entity_id
_entity_poly.type
_entity_poly.pdbx_seq_one_letter_code
_entity_poly.pdbx_strand_id
1 'polypeptide(L)'
;MCIRDRVHSGDKIPFISSEHSIKDALFTISDKGLGMTGVLNEKDELVGIITDGDIRRGLEKVGHSLLNEKASFIMSKGPKWVTSDILALSALELMEKHSITSLFVYSNSDLKKPDGIVHIHDILRSGIQ
;
A
#
# COMPACT_ATOMS: atom_id res chain seq x y z
N MET A 1 20.37 4.19 -9.92
CA MET A 1 20.24 3.47 -8.64
C MET A 1 18.90 2.77 -8.59
N CYS A 2 18.88 1.49 -8.24
CA CYS A 2 17.62 0.77 -8.07
C CYS A 2 17.12 0.92 -6.63
N ILE A 3 15.85 0.57 -6.40
CA ILE A 3 15.22 0.76 -5.09
C ILE A 3 15.52 -0.36 -4.09
N ARG A 4 16.26 -1.39 -4.49
CA ARG A 4 16.42 -2.62 -3.69
C ARG A 4 16.81 -2.36 -2.24
N ASP A 5 17.68 -1.40 -1.98
CA ASP A 5 18.16 -1.09 -0.63
C ASP A 5 17.17 -0.23 0.17
N ARG A 6 16.07 0.20 -0.45
CA ARG A 6 15.07 1.07 0.17
C ARG A 6 13.75 0.38 0.43
N VAL A 7 13.65 -0.90 0.07
CA VAL A 7 12.42 -1.67 0.19
C VAL A 7 12.29 -2.23 1.61
N HIS A 8 11.13 -2.02 2.22
CA HIS A 8 10.78 -2.67 3.49
C HIS A 8 10.15 -4.03 3.19
N SER A 9 10.39 -4.99 4.05
CA SER A 9 9.88 -6.35 3.85
C SER A 9 9.36 -6.95 5.15
N GLY A 10 8.78 -8.15 5.04
CA GLY A 10 8.28 -8.87 6.18
C GLY A 10 7.10 -8.17 6.86
N ASP A 11 7.11 -8.12 8.16
CA ASP A 11 6.03 -7.55 8.95
C ASP A 11 5.95 -6.02 8.89
N LYS A 12 6.88 -5.37 8.22
CA LYS A 12 6.82 -3.93 7.98
C LYS A 12 5.82 -3.57 6.89
N ILE A 13 5.40 -4.54 6.07
CA ILE A 13 4.45 -4.31 4.99
C ILE A 13 3.04 -4.32 5.57
N PRO A 14 2.25 -3.25 5.34
CA PRO A 14 0.87 -3.22 5.85
C PRO A 14 -0.05 -4.06 4.97
N PHE A 15 -0.63 -5.09 5.55
CA PHE A 15 -1.63 -5.93 4.88
C PHE A 15 -2.79 -6.24 5.82
N ILE A 16 -4.00 -6.29 5.26
CA ILE A 16 -5.18 -6.83 5.94
C ILE A 16 -5.94 -7.73 4.98
N SER A 17 -6.81 -8.56 5.52
CA SER A 17 -7.72 -9.36 4.71
C SER A 17 -8.89 -8.51 4.23
N SER A 18 -9.41 -8.80 3.03
CA SER A 18 -10.61 -8.14 2.50
C SER A 18 -11.82 -8.30 3.41
N GLU A 19 -11.82 -9.33 4.27
CA GLU A 19 -12.90 -9.60 5.21
C GLU A 19 -12.74 -8.88 6.55
N HIS A 20 -11.59 -8.28 6.82
CA HIS A 20 -11.39 -7.48 8.02
C HIS A 20 -12.18 -6.17 7.93
N SER A 21 -12.50 -5.60 9.08
CA SER A 21 -13.22 -4.33 9.14
C SER A 21 -12.32 -3.16 8.75
N ILE A 22 -12.95 -2.08 8.35
CA ILE A 22 -12.23 -0.83 8.06
C ILE A 22 -11.55 -0.30 9.34
N LYS A 23 -12.12 -0.59 10.50
CA LYS A 23 -11.47 -0.27 11.78
C LYS A 23 -10.11 -0.97 11.89
N ASP A 24 -10.03 -2.24 11.50
CA ASP A 24 -8.76 -2.98 11.49
C ASP A 24 -7.80 -2.39 10.47
N ALA A 25 -8.31 -1.93 9.33
CA ALA A 25 -7.48 -1.26 8.34
C ALA A 25 -6.87 0.01 8.92
N LEU A 26 -7.67 0.80 9.61
CA LEU A 26 -7.19 2.04 10.24
C LEU A 26 -6.10 1.76 11.25
N PHE A 27 -6.28 0.72 12.06
CA PHE A 27 -5.27 0.30 13.03
C PHE A 27 -3.96 -0.07 12.34
N THR A 28 -4.03 -0.87 11.28
CA THR A 28 -2.85 -1.28 10.52
C THR A 28 -2.14 -0.10 9.87
N ILE A 29 -2.89 0.82 9.28
CA ILE A 29 -2.34 2.03 8.67
C ILE A 29 -1.57 2.84 9.72
N SER A 30 -2.18 3.00 10.90
CA SER A 30 -1.55 3.76 11.97
C SER A 30 -0.30 3.06 12.50
N ASP A 31 -0.38 1.75 12.69
CA ASP A 31 0.73 0.95 13.22
C ASP A 31 1.95 0.95 12.29
N LYS A 32 1.73 0.79 11.00
CA LYS A 32 2.83 0.69 10.03
C LYS A 32 3.35 2.05 9.57
N GLY A 33 2.56 3.09 9.69
CA GLY A 33 3.02 4.47 9.47
C GLY A 33 3.27 4.88 8.03
N LEU A 34 2.72 4.15 7.05
CA LEU A 34 2.91 4.46 5.63
C LEU A 34 1.69 5.11 4.99
N GLY A 35 0.66 5.39 5.79
CA GLY A 35 -0.54 6.07 5.29
C GLY A 35 -1.47 5.22 4.46
N MET A 36 -1.22 3.93 4.36
CA MET A 36 -2.04 3.02 3.55
C MET A 36 -1.83 1.58 3.98
N THR A 37 -2.73 0.70 3.55
CA THR A 37 -2.58 -0.74 3.72
C THR A 37 -3.02 -1.47 2.45
N GLY A 38 -2.34 -2.56 2.14
CA GLY A 38 -2.78 -3.48 1.10
C GLY A 38 -3.90 -4.36 1.62
N VAL A 39 -4.74 -4.81 0.72
CA VAL A 39 -5.86 -5.70 1.04
C VAL A 39 -5.65 -7.01 0.28
N LEU A 40 -5.65 -8.11 1.02
CA LEU A 40 -5.43 -9.45 0.47
C LEU A 40 -6.75 -10.22 0.45
N ASN A 41 -6.93 -11.04 -0.58
CA ASN A 41 -8.08 -11.93 -0.65
C ASN A 41 -7.79 -13.25 0.10
N GLU A 42 -8.74 -14.20 0.01
CA GLU A 42 -8.61 -15.50 0.68
C GLU A 42 -7.41 -16.31 0.20
N LYS A 43 -6.94 -16.03 -1.01
CA LYS A 43 -5.80 -16.73 -1.60
C LYS A 43 -4.49 -16.00 -1.33
N ASP A 44 -4.51 -15.01 -0.44
CA ASP A 44 -3.35 -14.21 -0.07
C ASP A 44 -2.79 -13.40 -1.25
N GLU A 45 -3.68 -13.00 -2.16
CA GLU A 45 -3.33 -12.18 -3.31
C GLU A 45 -3.67 -10.72 -3.02
N LEU A 46 -2.82 -9.80 -3.47
CA LEU A 46 -3.09 -8.37 -3.33
C LEU A 46 -4.20 -7.96 -4.31
N VAL A 47 -5.33 -7.53 -3.77
CA VAL A 47 -6.50 -7.17 -4.59
C VAL A 47 -6.90 -5.70 -4.48
N GLY A 48 -6.37 -4.98 -3.50
CA GLY A 48 -6.71 -3.58 -3.36
C GLY A 48 -5.83 -2.86 -2.37
N ILE A 49 -6.08 -1.57 -2.21
CA ILE A 49 -5.42 -0.76 -1.19
C ILE A 49 -6.45 0.17 -0.54
N ILE A 50 -6.16 0.55 0.70
CA ILE A 50 -6.94 1.54 1.44
C ILE A 50 -5.95 2.58 1.97
N THR A 51 -6.25 3.85 1.73
CA THR A 51 -5.43 4.95 2.24
C THR A 51 -6.16 5.69 3.35
N ASP A 52 -5.42 6.52 4.10
CA ASP A 52 -6.03 7.43 5.10
C ASP A 52 -7.13 8.26 4.46
N GLY A 53 -6.88 8.77 3.26
CA GLY A 53 -7.86 9.58 2.54
C GLY A 53 -9.12 8.82 2.19
N ASP A 54 -8.97 7.53 1.83
CA ASP A 54 -10.14 6.70 1.54
C ASP A 54 -11.05 6.56 2.76
N ILE A 55 -10.45 6.34 3.93
CA ILE A 55 -11.21 6.22 5.17
C ILE A 55 -11.88 7.55 5.51
N ARG A 56 -11.15 8.65 5.42
CA ARG A 56 -11.70 9.97 5.71
C ARG A 56 -12.89 10.28 4.81
N ARG A 57 -12.76 10.06 3.51
CA ARG A 57 -13.85 10.31 2.56
C ARG A 57 -15.04 9.38 2.82
N GLY A 58 -14.77 8.14 3.19
CA GLY A 58 -15.84 7.20 3.52
C GLY A 58 -16.60 7.62 4.76
N LEU A 59 -15.90 8.11 5.79
CA LEU A 59 -16.53 8.61 7.01
C LEU A 59 -17.42 9.82 6.72
N GLU A 60 -17.00 10.70 5.81
CA GLU A 60 -17.79 11.85 5.41
C GLU A 60 -19.10 11.42 4.72
N LYS A 61 -19.07 10.33 3.98
CA LYS A 61 -20.23 9.83 3.23
C LYS A 61 -21.21 9.04 4.08
N VAL A 62 -20.72 8.10 4.89
CA VAL A 62 -21.58 7.16 5.60
C VAL A 62 -21.47 7.22 7.12
N GLY A 63 -20.57 8.05 7.65
CA GLY A 63 -20.43 8.22 9.10
C GLY A 63 -19.75 7.05 9.79
N HIS A 64 -19.94 6.95 11.09
CA HIS A 64 -19.24 5.97 11.94
C HIS A 64 -19.49 4.52 11.56
N SER A 65 -20.62 4.23 10.92
CA SER A 65 -20.93 2.86 10.50
C SER A 65 -19.90 2.30 9.52
N LEU A 66 -19.13 3.17 8.85
CA LEU A 66 -18.07 2.75 7.95
C LEU A 66 -17.08 1.83 8.65
N LEU A 67 -16.75 2.09 9.90
CA LEU A 67 -15.72 1.35 10.62
C LEU A 67 -16.08 -0.12 10.81
N ASN A 68 -17.35 -0.48 10.72
CA ASN A 68 -17.83 -1.85 10.85
C ASN A 68 -17.96 -2.55 9.47
N GLU A 69 -17.78 -1.82 8.39
CA GLU A 69 -17.84 -2.40 7.06
C GLU A 69 -16.56 -3.17 6.75
N LYS A 70 -16.63 -4.10 5.81
CA LYS A 70 -15.44 -4.85 5.38
C LYS A 70 -14.48 -3.97 4.58
N ALA A 71 -13.20 -4.28 4.63
CA ALA A 71 -12.19 -3.57 3.88
C ALA A 71 -12.53 -3.49 2.39
N SER A 72 -13.11 -4.55 1.83
CA SER A 72 -13.50 -4.60 0.43
C SER A 72 -14.52 -3.53 0.05
N PHE A 73 -15.22 -2.94 1.03
CA PHE A 73 -16.25 -1.94 0.79
C PHE A 73 -15.68 -0.63 0.21
N ILE A 74 -14.50 -0.20 0.67
CA ILE A 74 -13.89 1.06 0.21
C ILE A 74 -12.55 0.91 -0.50
N MET A 75 -12.00 -0.30 -0.57
CA MET A 75 -10.69 -0.48 -1.19
C MET A 75 -10.68 -0.05 -2.65
N SER A 76 -9.56 0.54 -3.08
CA SER A 76 -9.32 0.80 -4.48
C SER A 76 -8.71 -0.45 -5.10
N LYS A 77 -9.21 -0.88 -6.24
CA LYS A 77 -8.71 -2.07 -6.94
C LYS A 77 -7.52 -1.72 -7.82
N GLY A 78 -6.73 -2.72 -8.16
CA GLY A 78 -5.61 -2.55 -9.06
C GLY A 78 -4.48 -1.72 -8.49
N PRO A 79 -3.97 -2.05 -7.29
CA PRO A 79 -2.89 -1.28 -6.70
C PRO A 79 -1.65 -1.28 -7.58
N LYS A 80 -0.91 -0.18 -7.58
CA LYS A 80 0.30 -0.05 -8.38
C LYS A 80 1.45 -0.79 -7.71
N TRP A 81 2.28 -1.41 -8.52
CA TRP A 81 3.41 -2.20 -8.03
C TRP A 81 4.57 -2.12 -9.01
N VAL A 82 5.75 -2.48 -8.53
CA VAL A 82 6.97 -2.52 -9.32
C VAL A 82 7.78 -3.75 -8.91
N THR A 83 8.79 -4.07 -9.71
CA THR A 83 9.76 -5.11 -9.33
C THR A 83 10.95 -4.44 -8.64
N SER A 84 11.71 -5.23 -7.87
CA SER A 84 12.78 -4.69 -7.03
C SER A 84 13.96 -4.12 -7.82
N ASP A 85 14.05 -4.40 -9.10
CA ASP A 85 15.12 -3.91 -9.96
C ASP A 85 14.82 -2.57 -10.63
N ILE A 86 13.65 -1.97 -10.34
CA ILE A 86 13.32 -0.66 -10.93
C ILE A 86 14.29 0.41 -10.43
N LEU A 87 14.58 1.38 -11.28
CA LEU A 87 15.39 2.52 -10.89
C LEU A 87 14.58 3.43 -9.97
N ALA A 88 15.26 4.02 -8.97
CA ALA A 88 14.60 4.89 -8.01
C ALA A 88 13.90 6.07 -8.71
N LEU A 89 14.52 6.65 -9.73
CA LEU A 89 13.92 7.75 -10.46
C LEU A 89 12.63 7.31 -11.15
N SER A 90 12.63 6.10 -11.74
CA SER A 90 11.43 5.57 -12.39
C SER A 90 10.31 5.33 -11.38
N ALA A 91 10.66 4.87 -10.16
CA ALA A 91 9.67 4.70 -9.10
C ALA A 91 9.07 6.05 -8.70
N LEU A 92 9.89 7.08 -8.56
CA LEU A 92 9.40 8.43 -8.24
C LEU A 92 8.47 8.97 -9.32
N GLU A 93 8.81 8.76 -10.58
CA GLU A 93 7.98 9.20 -11.70
C GLU A 93 6.62 8.49 -11.67
N LEU A 94 6.61 7.21 -11.34
CA LEU A 94 5.37 6.44 -11.25
C LEU A 94 4.50 6.94 -10.11
N MET A 95 5.10 7.23 -8.96
CA MET A 95 4.39 7.78 -7.81
C MET A 95 3.77 9.14 -8.15
N GLU A 96 4.52 10.00 -8.84
CA GLU A 96 4.03 11.30 -9.26
C GLU A 96 2.89 11.17 -10.26
N LYS A 97 3.05 10.30 -11.25
CA LYS A 97 2.03 10.09 -12.29
C LYS A 97 0.70 9.66 -11.69
N HIS A 98 0.71 8.83 -10.66
CA HIS A 98 -0.50 8.29 -10.05
C HIS A 98 -0.90 8.99 -8.75
N SER A 99 -0.15 10.03 -8.35
CA SER A 99 -0.40 10.79 -7.11
C SER A 99 -0.43 9.87 -5.89
N ILE A 100 0.53 8.96 -5.80
CA ILE A 100 0.66 8.02 -4.69
C ILE A 100 2.03 8.16 -4.07
N THR A 101 2.16 7.71 -2.81
CA THR A 101 3.40 7.87 -2.04
C THR A 101 4.09 6.55 -1.72
N SER A 102 3.47 5.44 -2.09
CA SER A 102 4.04 4.11 -1.85
C SER A 102 3.77 3.20 -3.04
N LEU A 103 4.68 2.26 -3.25
CA LEU A 103 4.52 1.23 -4.28
C LEU A 103 4.80 -0.11 -3.64
N PHE A 104 3.95 -1.09 -3.92
CA PHE A 104 4.25 -2.47 -3.57
C PHE A 104 5.35 -2.98 -4.48
N VAL A 105 6.19 -3.84 -3.93
CA VAL A 105 7.35 -4.36 -4.64
C VAL A 105 7.29 -5.87 -4.65
N TYR A 106 7.46 -6.43 -5.84
CA TYR A 106 7.60 -7.87 -6.03
C TYR A 106 9.05 -8.15 -6.42
N SER A 107 9.72 -9.01 -5.68
CA SER A 107 11.07 -9.43 -6.07
C SER A 107 11.03 -10.41 -7.25
N ASN A 108 9.86 -11.02 -7.47
CA ASN A 108 9.63 -11.97 -8.55
C ASN A 108 8.22 -11.79 -9.07
N SER A 109 8.07 -11.67 -10.40
CA SER A 109 6.76 -11.43 -11.02
C SER A 109 5.77 -12.59 -10.86
N ASP A 110 6.23 -13.78 -10.45
CA ASP A 110 5.36 -14.91 -10.21
C ASP A 110 4.67 -14.87 -8.85
N LEU A 111 5.07 -13.96 -7.97
CA LEU A 111 4.48 -13.82 -6.65
C LEU A 111 3.08 -13.21 -6.76
N LYS A 112 2.15 -13.71 -5.95
CA LYS A 112 0.78 -13.19 -5.86
C LYS A 112 0.66 -12.10 -4.81
N LYS A 113 1.55 -12.13 -3.83
CA LYS A 113 1.61 -11.20 -2.74
C LYS A 113 2.93 -10.46 -2.80
N PRO A 114 2.94 -9.13 -2.72
CA PRO A 114 4.20 -8.40 -2.72
C PRO A 114 5.05 -8.79 -1.52
N ASP A 115 6.34 -8.87 -1.72
CA ASP A 115 7.29 -9.16 -0.65
C ASP A 115 8.02 -7.90 -0.20
N GLY A 116 7.61 -6.74 -0.70
CA GLY A 116 8.19 -5.48 -0.29
C GLY A 116 7.26 -4.29 -0.51
N ILE A 117 7.64 -3.16 0.08
CA ILE A 117 6.98 -1.88 -0.14
C ILE A 117 8.03 -0.79 -0.05
N VAL A 118 7.91 0.24 -0.90
CA VAL A 118 8.79 1.40 -0.85
C VAL A 118 7.95 2.65 -0.73
N HIS A 119 8.34 3.54 0.19
CA HIS A 119 7.67 4.81 0.40
C HIS A 119 8.52 5.93 -0.23
N ILE A 120 7.86 6.98 -0.70
CA ILE A 120 8.55 8.10 -1.35
C ILE A 120 9.66 8.69 -0.46
N HIS A 121 9.43 8.76 0.86
CA HIS A 121 10.43 9.30 1.78
C HIS A 121 11.70 8.44 1.85
N ASP A 122 11.57 7.13 1.65
CA ASP A 122 12.73 6.24 1.65
C ASP A 122 13.64 6.54 0.46
N ILE A 123 13.04 6.86 -0.68
CA ILE A 123 13.80 7.19 -1.89
C ILE A 123 14.41 8.58 -1.76
N LEU A 124 13.62 9.56 -1.31
CA LEU A 124 14.12 10.94 -1.17
C LEU A 124 15.23 11.06 -0.14
N ARG A 125 15.14 10.27 0.94
CA ARG A 125 16.16 10.25 1.98
C ARG A 125 17.50 9.73 1.49
N SER A 126 17.53 8.98 0.39
CA SER A 126 18.75 8.43 -0.17
C SER A 126 19.56 9.46 -0.97
N GLY A 127 19.06 10.68 -1.11
CA GLY A 127 19.75 11.73 -1.84
C GLY A 127 19.57 11.67 -3.34
N ILE A 128 18.55 11.00 -3.82
CA ILE A 128 18.21 10.94 -5.24
C ILE A 128 17.66 12.30 -5.67
N GLN A 129 18.16 12.77 -6.77
CA GLN A 129 17.77 14.07 -7.30
C GLN A 129 17.18 13.98 -8.67
#